data_92c979db50f8277c56bfa106f601a4a6
#
_entry.id   92c979db50f8277c56bfa106f601a4a6
#
_cell.length_a   1.000
_cell.length_b   1.000
_cell.length_c   1.000
_cell.angle_alpha   90.00
_cell.angle_beta   90.00
_cell.angle_gamma   90.00
#
_symmetry.space_group_name_H-M   'P 1'
#
loop_
_entity.id
_entity.type
_entity.pdbx_description
1 polymer ?
#
loop_
_entity_poly.entity_id
_entity_poly.type
_entity_poly.pdbx_seq_one_letter_code
_entity_poly.pdbx_strand_id
1 'polypeptide(L)'
;CEFELDAIFKLNQLNTPEVGALESIEHLKKLIELSSYNLLMLHNEEIVGFIICMREGCMYESENYKFFKQRLKKFLYVDRVAIDLNHRRLGLGVAIYKDIFAHANNENLPIALEVNTQPINQPSLNFHERMGFEKVGSRHFDDHSVAYFLK
;
A
#
# COMPACT_ATOMS: atom_id res chain seq x y z
N CYS A 1 14.31 -3.21 -13.84
CA CYS A 1 15.34 -4.25 -13.98
C CYS A 1 14.83 -5.55 -13.31
N GLU A 2 15.24 -6.70 -13.81
CA GLU A 2 14.78 -8.01 -13.30
C GLU A 2 15.19 -8.22 -11.83
N PHE A 3 16.36 -7.77 -11.49
CA PHE A 3 16.88 -7.81 -10.12
C PHE A 3 16.04 -6.98 -9.12
N GLU A 4 15.51 -5.85 -9.54
CA GLU A 4 14.63 -5.03 -8.69
C GLU A 4 13.28 -5.72 -8.44
N LEU A 5 12.74 -6.39 -9.45
CA LEU A 5 11.49 -7.15 -9.31
C LEU A 5 11.63 -8.30 -8.32
N ASP A 6 12.75 -9.03 -8.37
CA ASP A 6 13.03 -10.11 -7.42
C ASP A 6 13.15 -9.59 -5.98
N ALA A 7 13.83 -8.46 -5.79
CA ALA A 7 13.98 -7.83 -4.48
C ALA A 7 12.62 -7.34 -3.93
N ILE A 8 11.81 -6.68 -4.75
CA ILE A 8 10.47 -6.23 -4.38
C ILE A 8 9.55 -7.41 -4.05
N PHE A 9 9.58 -8.46 -4.88
CA PHE A 9 8.80 -9.68 -4.65
C PHE A 9 9.17 -10.32 -3.30
N LYS A 10 10.46 -10.53 -3.05
CA LYS A 10 10.97 -11.05 -1.79
C LYS A 10 10.52 -10.23 -0.58
N LEU A 11 10.67 -8.91 -0.68
CA LEU A 11 10.27 -7.98 0.37
C LEU A 11 8.77 -8.03 0.63
N ASN A 12 7.94 -8.15 -0.42
CA ASN A 12 6.50 -8.34 -0.27
C ASN A 12 6.18 -9.61 0.53
N GLN A 13 6.78 -10.74 0.13
CA GLN A 13 6.49 -12.03 0.76
C GLN A 13 6.91 -12.06 2.24
N LEU A 14 7.98 -11.37 2.60
CA LEU A 14 8.42 -11.22 4.01
C LEU A 14 7.46 -10.37 4.85
N ASN A 15 6.59 -9.57 4.23
CA ASN A 15 5.61 -8.72 4.90
C ASN A 15 4.18 -9.29 4.85
N THR A 16 4.01 -10.52 4.46
CA THR A 16 2.72 -11.21 4.53
C THR A 16 2.46 -11.71 5.97
N PRO A 17 1.20 -11.76 6.45
CA PRO A 17 -0.06 -11.47 5.75
C PRO A 17 -0.50 -10.00 5.76
N GLU A 18 0.25 -9.10 6.41
CA GLU A 18 -0.10 -7.67 6.53
C GLU A 18 -0.20 -6.99 5.16
N VAL A 19 0.68 -7.40 4.24
CA VAL A 19 0.61 -7.11 2.81
C VAL A 19 0.13 -8.38 2.11
N GLY A 20 -0.81 -8.26 1.19
CA GLY A 20 -1.30 -9.40 0.42
C GLY A 20 -0.17 -10.15 -0.30
N ALA A 21 -0.17 -11.48 -0.20
CA ALA A 21 0.83 -12.31 -0.89
C ALA A 21 0.76 -12.11 -2.42
N LEU A 22 1.91 -12.15 -3.06
CA LEU A 22 2.03 -12.20 -4.52
C LEU A 22 2.14 -13.65 -4.98
N GLU A 23 1.40 -13.99 -6.02
CA GLU A 23 1.41 -15.35 -6.58
C GLU A 23 2.68 -15.63 -7.37
N SER A 24 3.21 -14.60 -8.04
CA SER A 24 4.38 -14.69 -8.91
C SER A 24 4.97 -13.31 -9.21
N ILE A 25 6.14 -13.29 -9.85
CA ILE A 25 6.73 -12.04 -10.37
C ILE A 25 5.85 -11.44 -11.48
N GLU A 26 5.18 -12.25 -12.27
CA GLU A 26 4.23 -11.79 -13.28
C GLU A 26 3.04 -11.07 -12.65
N HIS A 27 2.56 -11.53 -11.48
CA HIS A 27 1.55 -10.83 -10.70
C HIS A 27 2.06 -9.44 -10.26
N LEU A 28 3.29 -9.36 -9.76
CA LEU A 28 3.91 -8.07 -9.41
C LEU A 28 4.01 -7.14 -10.63
N LYS A 29 4.45 -7.64 -11.77
CA LYS A 29 4.52 -6.87 -13.02
C LYS A 29 3.16 -6.27 -13.40
N LYS A 30 2.10 -7.07 -13.34
CA LYS A 30 0.73 -6.61 -13.61
C LYS A 30 0.29 -5.49 -12.65
N LEU A 31 0.62 -5.60 -11.36
CA LEU A 31 0.32 -4.54 -10.40
C LEU A 31 1.05 -3.24 -10.73
N ILE A 32 2.33 -3.35 -11.10
CA ILE A 32 3.13 -2.19 -11.53
C ILE A 32 2.57 -1.56 -12.81
N GLU A 33 2.13 -2.36 -13.77
CA GLU A 33 1.50 -1.87 -15.01
C GLU A 33 0.17 -1.15 -14.75
N LEU A 34 -0.62 -1.61 -13.76
CA LEU A 34 -1.88 -0.97 -13.34
C LEU A 34 -1.66 0.28 -12.50
N SER A 35 -0.48 0.42 -11.92
CA SER A 35 -0.18 1.48 -10.97
C SER A 35 0.03 2.83 -11.67
N SER A 36 -0.21 3.88 -10.89
CA SER A 36 -0.02 5.27 -11.35
C SER A 36 1.12 5.98 -10.63
N TYR A 37 1.51 5.47 -9.45
CA TYR A 37 2.55 6.06 -8.63
C TYR A 37 3.23 4.98 -7.79
N ASN A 38 4.54 4.87 -7.94
CA ASN A 38 5.34 3.88 -7.23
C ASN A 38 6.62 4.53 -6.70
N LEU A 39 7.07 4.09 -5.53
CA LEU A 39 8.35 4.50 -4.96
C LEU A 39 9.13 3.27 -4.50
N LEU A 40 10.44 3.36 -4.63
CA LEU A 40 11.41 2.47 -3.99
C LEU A 40 12.16 3.25 -2.93
N MET A 41 12.43 2.60 -1.81
CA MET A 41 13.29 3.12 -0.76
C MET A 41 14.60 2.37 -0.80
N LEU A 42 15.70 3.13 -0.91
CA LEU A 42 17.04 2.58 -0.95
C LEU A 42 17.80 2.95 0.32
N HIS A 43 18.53 2.00 0.86
CA HIS A 43 19.51 2.21 1.92
C HIS A 43 20.80 1.49 1.52
N ASN A 44 21.91 2.21 1.38
CA ASN A 44 23.19 1.66 0.89
C ASN A 44 23.04 0.87 -0.42
N GLU A 45 22.28 1.43 -1.37
CA GLU A 45 21.99 0.81 -2.69
C GLU A 45 21.10 -0.44 -2.66
N GLU A 46 20.64 -0.88 -1.48
CA GLU A 46 19.71 -1.97 -1.32
C GLU A 46 18.27 -1.48 -1.23
N ILE A 47 17.32 -2.21 -1.84
CA ILE A 47 15.89 -1.92 -1.73
C ILE A 47 15.41 -2.37 -0.35
N VAL A 48 15.03 -1.41 0.49
CA VAL A 48 14.56 -1.65 1.86
C VAL A 48 13.07 -1.35 2.05
N GLY A 49 12.42 -0.85 1.03
CA GLY A 49 10.99 -0.59 1.03
C GLY A 49 10.45 -0.25 -0.34
N PHE A 50 9.14 -0.38 -0.49
CA PHE A 50 8.43 0.04 -1.70
C PHE A 50 6.98 0.39 -1.39
N ILE A 51 6.35 1.13 -2.30
CA ILE A 51 4.92 1.40 -2.30
C ILE A 51 4.39 1.34 -3.73
N ILE A 52 3.19 0.78 -3.89
CA ILE A 52 2.47 0.72 -5.16
C ILE A 52 1.11 1.37 -4.95
N CYS A 53 0.81 2.38 -5.77
CA CYS A 53 -0.45 3.12 -5.71
C CYS A 53 -1.17 3.12 -7.05
N MET A 54 -2.49 3.12 -6.99
CA MET A 54 -3.37 3.13 -8.16
C MET A 54 -4.29 4.33 -8.14
N ARG A 55 -4.65 4.82 -9.33
CA ARG A 55 -5.67 5.86 -9.51
C ARG A 55 -7.03 5.22 -9.81
N GLU A 56 -8.05 6.05 -9.70
CA GLU A 56 -9.37 5.72 -10.24
C GLU A 56 -9.29 5.33 -11.73
N GLY A 57 -10.18 4.46 -12.17
CA GLY A 57 -10.28 4.07 -13.59
C GLY A 57 -9.35 2.95 -14.03
N CYS A 58 -8.43 2.48 -13.20
CA CYS A 58 -7.65 1.29 -13.56
C CYS A 58 -8.50 0.00 -13.49
N MET A 59 -8.07 -1.02 -14.23
CA MET A 59 -8.75 -2.31 -14.33
C MET A 59 -8.35 -3.28 -13.20
N TYR A 60 -8.22 -2.75 -11.98
CA TYR A 60 -7.85 -3.53 -10.82
C TYR A 60 -9.07 -4.22 -10.18
N GLU A 61 -9.00 -5.54 -10.02
CA GLU A 61 -10.11 -6.38 -9.58
C GLU A 61 -10.20 -6.57 -8.06
N SER A 62 -9.31 -5.91 -7.28
CA SER A 62 -9.36 -5.97 -5.82
C SER A 62 -10.70 -5.45 -5.27
N GLU A 63 -11.32 -6.22 -4.38
CA GLU A 63 -12.54 -5.81 -3.70
C GLU A 63 -12.33 -4.59 -2.80
N ASN A 64 -11.14 -4.45 -2.21
CA ASN A 64 -10.76 -3.28 -1.41
C ASN A 64 -10.66 -2.02 -2.28
N TYR A 65 -10.04 -2.12 -3.44
CA TYR A 65 -9.99 -1.04 -4.43
C TYR A 65 -11.39 -0.64 -4.90
N LYS A 66 -12.24 -1.63 -5.20
CA LYS A 66 -13.63 -1.41 -5.65
C LYS A 66 -14.47 -0.67 -4.61
N PHE A 67 -14.21 -0.87 -3.31
CA PHE A 67 -14.88 -0.13 -2.25
C PHE A 67 -14.74 1.39 -2.44
N PHE A 68 -13.54 1.87 -2.76
CA PHE A 68 -13.28 3.29 -2.98
C PHE A 68 -13.75 3.76 -4.36
N LYS A 69 -13.55 2.94 -5.40
CA LYS A 69 -13.99 3.24 -6.78
C LYS A 69 -15.50 3.52 -6.87
N GLN A 70 -16.30 2.86 -6.06
CA GLN A 70 -17.75 3.07 -6.00
C GLN A 70 -18.17 4.35 -5.27
N ARG A 71 -17.29 4.93 -4.47
CA ARG A 71 -17.58 6.07 -3.56
C ARG A 71 -16.91 7.37 -3.95
N LEU A 72 -15.78 7.29 -4.63
CA LEU A 72 -14.94 8.45 -4.95
C LEU A 72 -14.77 8.60 -6.47
N LYS A 73 -14.87 9.84 -6.94
CA LYS A 73 -14.65 10.16 -8.36
C LYS A 73 -13.17 10.14 -8.73
N LYS A 74 -12.30 10.49 -7.80
CA LYS A 74 -10.85 10.49 -7.94
C LYS A 74 -10.21 10.18 -6.60
N PHE A 75 -9.12 9.43 -6.61
CA PHE A 75 -8.38 9.05 -5.41
C PHE A 75 -7.01 8.47 -5.76
N LEU A 76 -6.13 8.45 -4.79
CA LEU A 76 -4.89 7.68 -4.83
C LEU A 76 -5.05 6.52 -3.83
N TYR A 77 -5.11 5.30 -4.35
CA TYR A 77 -5.25 4.09 -3.54
C TYR A 77 -3.88 3.47 -3.31
N VAL A 78 -3.48 3.34 -2.05
CA VAL A 78 -2.29 2.61 -1.66
C VAL A 78 -2.62 1.12 -1.63
N ASP A 79 -2.22 0.41 -2.69
CA ASP A 79 -2.46 -1.03 -2.78
C ASP A 79 -1.57 -1.81 -1.83
N ARG A 80 -0.30 -1.47 -1.80
CA ARG A 80 0.67 -2.09 -0.90
C ARG A 80 1.84 -1.20 -0.55
N VAL A 81 2.30 -1.34 0.66
CA VAL A 81 3.53 -0.76 1.18
C VAL A 81 4.23 -1.81 2.03
N ALA A 82 5.51 -2.01 1.78
CA ALA A 82 6.33 -2.92 2.56
C ALA A 82 7.67 -2.28 2.89
N ILE A 83 8.14 -2.50 4.10
CA ILE A 83 9.44 -2.03 4.59
C ILE A 83 10.15 -3.23 5.22
N ASP A 84 11.42 -3.39 4.89
CA ASP A 84 12.25 -4.44 5.48
C ASP A 84 12.24 -4.37 7.00
N LEU A 85 12.06 -5.52 7.64
CA LEU A 85 11.91 -5.64 9.10
C LEU A 85 13.10 -5.05 9.87
N ASN A 86 14.32 -5.21 9.32
CA ASN A 86 15.55 -4.71 9.95
C ASN A 86 15.70 -3.19 9.82
N HIS A 87 14.91 -2.56 8.94
CA HIS A 87 14.92 -1.13 8.67
C HIS A 87 13.68 -0.42 9.22
N ARG A 88 12.81 -1.12 9.93
CA ARG A 88 11.68 -0.51 10.65
C ARG A 88 12.21 0.38 11.78
N ARG A 89 11.42 1.40 12.17
CA ARG A 89 11.75 2.40 13.21
C ARG A 89 12.87 3.39 12.82
N LEU A 90 13.31 3.41 11.56
CA LEU A 90 14.20 4.44 11.01
C LEU A 90 13.46 5.64 10.41
N GLY A 91 12.15 5.73 10.64
CA GLY A 91 11.31 6.80 10.06
C GLY A 91 10.99 6.62 8.57
N LEU A 92 11.26 5.45 7.99
CA LEU A 92 11.06 5.18 6.56
C LEU A 92 9.57 5.21 6.17
N GLY A 93 8.70 4.69 7.02
CA GLY A 93 7.25 4.76 6.80
C GLY A 93 6.75 6.20 6.74
N VAL A 94 7.22 7.05 7.66
CA VAL A 94 6.90 8.48 7.65
C VAL A 94 7.43 9.16 6.38
N ALA A 95 8.65 8.84 5.96
CA ALA A 95 9.27 9.41 4.77
C ALA A 95 8.48 9.07 3.50
N ILE A 96 8.12 7.79 3.30
CA ILE A 96 7.36 7.36 2.13
C ILE A 96 5.96 8.00 2.09
N TYR A 97 5.30 8.13 3.25
CA TYR A 97 3.99 8.80 3.33
C TYR A 97 4.06 10.31 3.12
N LYS A 98 5.15 10.97 3.50
CA LYS A 98 5.38 12.38 3.15
C LYS A 98 5.43 12.59 1.64
N ASP A 99 6.11 11.73 0.90
CA ASP A 99 6.12 11.76 -0.57
C ASP A 99 4.73 11.52 -1.15
N ILE A 100 4.01 10.52 -0.64
CA ILE A 100 2.62 10.23 -1.05
C ILE A 100 1.71 11.44 -0.80
N PHE A 101 1.82 12.08 0.36
CA PHE A 101 1.03 13.26 0.69
C PHE A 101 1.34 14.44 -0.24
N ALA A 102 2.62 14.67 -0.54
CA ALA A 102 3.01 15.70 -1.48
C ALA A 102 2.45 15.45 -2.88
N HIS A 103 2.56 14.22 -3.39
CA HIS A 103 2.00 13.82 -4.67
C HIS A 103 0.47 13.99 -4.69
N ALA A 104 -0.23 13.45 -3.71
CA ALA A 104 -1.68 13.53 -3.61
C ALA A 104 -2.18 14.98 -3.50
N ASN A 105 -1.50 15.83 -2.73
CA ASN A 105 -1.82 17.25 -2.62
C ASN A 105 -1.65 17.99 -3.94
N ASN A 106 -0.57 17.74 -4.68
CA ASN A 106 -0.33 18.35 -5.99
C ASN A 106 -1.43 17.99 -7.01
N GLU A 107 -1.95 16.77 -6.94
CA GLU A 107 -3.02 16.27 -7.80
C GLU A 107 -4.42 16.52 -7.21
N ASN A 108 -4.50 17.05 -6.00
CA ASN A 108 -5.74 17.26 -5.23
C ASN A 108 -6.56 15.97 -5.10
N LEU A 109 -5.91 14.91 -4.59
CA LEU A 109 -6.47 13.58 -4.43
C LEU A 109 -6.63 13.21 -2.94
N PRO A 110 -7.75 12.63 -2.53
CA PRO A 110 -7.80 11.88 -1.29
C PRO A 110 -6.97 10.60 -1.40
N ILE A 111 -6.37 10.19 -0.29
CA ILE A 111 -5.59 8.94 -0.20
C ILE A 111 -6.45 7.89 0.47
N ALA A 112 -6.57 6.74 -0.18
CA ALA A 112 -7.39 5.61 0.24
C ALA A 112 -6.53 4.38 0.49
N LEU A 113 -6.82 3.64 1.55
CA LEU A 113 -6.14 2.37 1.85
C LEU A 113 -6.98 1.50 2.79
N GLU A 114 -6.56 0.25 2.97
CA GLU A 114 -7.08 -0.63 4.01
C GLU A 114 -5.95 -1.15 4.91
N VAL A 115 -6.33 -1.53 6.13
CA VAL A 115 -5.45 -2.18 7.11
C VAL A 115 -6.16 -3.39 7.69
N ASN A 116 -5.44 -4.50 7.84
CA ASN A 116 -5.99 -5.72 8.44
C ASN A 116 -6.41 -5.49 9.90
N THR A 117 -7.62 -5.92 10.22
CA THR A 117 -8.18 -5.94 11.56
C THR A 117 -8.31 -7.37 12.12
N GLN A 118 -8.25 -8.39 11.23
CA GLN A 118 -8.22 -9.79 11.61
C GLN A 118 -7.50 -10.62 10.53
N PRO A 119 -6.31 -11.19 10.82
CA PRO A 119 -5.52 -10.93 12.03
C PRO A 119 -5.18 -9.44 12.17
N ILE A 120 -5.15 -8.97 13.42
CA ILE A 120 -4.98 -7.54 13.68
C ILE A 120 -3.56 -7.06 13.37
N ASN A 121 -3.45 -5.98 12.60
CA ASN A 121 -2.21 -5.25 12.38
C ASN A 121 -2.21 -3.95 13.20
N GLN A 122 -2.08 -4.08 14.52
CA GLN A 122 -2.16 -2.93 15.41
C GLN A 122 -1.10 -1.86 15.16
N PRO A 123 0.17 -2.19 14.83
CA PRO A 123 1.16 -1.18 14.49
C PRO A 123 0.73 -0.32 13.29
N SER A 124 0.17 -0.92 12.26
CA SER A 124 -0.31 -0.22 11.06
C SER A 124 -1.54 0.63 11.35
N LEU A 125 -2.50 0.12 12.14
CA LEU A 125 -3.67 0.89 12.58
C LEU A 125 -3.23 2.17 13.31
N ASN A 126 -2.36 2.03 14.32
CA ASN A 126 -1.85 3.16 15.10
C ASN A 126 -1.05 4.15 14.24
N PHE A 127 -0.26 3.64 13.29
CA PHE A 127 0.52 4.46 12.37
C PHE A 127 -0.39 5.33 11.49
N HIS A 128 -1.39 4.74 10.85
CA HIS A 128 -2.28 5.47 9.96
C HIS A 128 -3.16 6.49 10.70
N GLU A 129 -3.64 6.16 11.89
CA GLU A 129 -4.34 7.13 12.75
C GLU A 129 -3.44 8.33 13.09
N ARG A 130 -2.20 8.10 13.48
CA ARG A 130 -1.23 9.19 13.77
C ARG A 130 -0.90 10.03 12.52
N MET A 131 -0.92 9.42 11.34
CA MET A 131 -0.72 10.12 10.07
C MET A 131 -1.96 10.90 9.61
N GLY A 132 -3.06 10.83 10.36
CA GLY A 132 -4.28 11.60 10.11
C GLY A 132 -5.30 10.93 9.20
N PHE A 133 -5.21 9.60 9.01
CA PHE A 133 -6.23 8.84 8.30
C PHE A 133 -7.45 8.59 9.18
N GLU A 134 -8.63 8.69 8.60
CA GLU A 134 -9.90 8.41 9.25
C GLU A 134 -10.51 7.12 8.72
N LYS A 135 -11.04 6.29 9.63
CA LYS A 135 -11.76 5.07 9.27
C LYS A 135 -13.09 5.41 8.63
N VAL A 136 -13.34 4.87 7.44
CA VAL A 136 -14.56 5.12 6.65
C VAL A 136 -15.39 3.87 6.38
N GLY A 137 -14.95 2.71 6.82
CA GLY A 137 -15.66 1.46 6.67
C GLY A 137 -14.85 0.25 7.09
N SER A 138 -15.43 -0.92 6.89
CA SER A 138 -14.78 -2.21 7.14
C SER A 138 -15.40 -3.29 6.28
N ARG A 139 -14.67 -4.39 6.11
CA ARG A 139 -15.16 -5.59 5.41
C ARG A 139 -14.62 -6.84 6.06
N HIS A 140 -15.47 -7.87 6.13
CA HIS A 140 -15.12 -9.22 6.54
C HIS A 140 -15.04 -10.11 5.30
N PHE A 141 -13.89 -10.75 5.12
CA PHE A 141 -13.69 -11.83 4.16
C PHE A 141 -13.67 -13.17 4.90
N ASP A 142 -13.67 -14.28 4.18
CA ASP A 142 -13.69 -15.61 4.80
C ASP A 142 -12.46 -15.90 5.68
N ASP A 143 -11.30 -15.38 5.29
CA ASP A 143 -10.00 -15.63 5.92
C ASP A 143 -9.39 -14.42 6.65
N HIS A 144 -9.94 -13.22 6.47
CA HIS A 144 -9.42 -11.99 7.08
C HIS A 144 -10.48 -10.87 7.12
N SER A 145 -10.17 -9.80 7.84
CA SER A 145 -11.00 -8.60 7.89
C SER A 145 -10.14 -7.35 7.75
N VAL A 146 -10.71 -6.29 7.19
CA VAL A 146 -10.02 -5.02 6.98
C VAL A 146 -10.86 -3.84 7.46
N ALA A 147 -10.18 -2.76 7.83
CA ALA A 147 -10.77 -1.43 7.97
C ALA A 147 -10.30 -0.55 6.81
N TYR A 148 -11.19 0.26 6.28
CA TYR A 148 -10.93 1.22 5.21
C TYR A 148 -10.66 2.62 5.78
N PHE A 149 -9.64 3.29 5.24
CA PHE A 149 -9.20 4.59 5.69
C PHE A 149 -9.10 5.60 4.54
N LEU A 150 -9.35 6.86 4.86
CA LEU A 150 -9.20 8.02 3.97
C LEU A 150 -8.42 9.15 4.65
N LYS A 151 -7.67 9.87 3.85
CA LYS A 151 -7.05 11.15 4.23
C LYS A 151 -7.12 12.14 3.07
#